data_dc8ddfc7e4d4d1c731d1722a5fc20690
#
_entry.id   dc8ddfc7e4d4d1c731d1722a5fc20690
#
_cell.length_a   1.000
_cell.length_b   1.000
_cell.length_c   1.000
_cell.angle_alpha   90.00
_cell.angle_beta   90.00
_cell.angle_gamma   90.00
#
_symmetry.space_group_name_H-M   'P 1'
#
loop_
_entity.id
_entity.type
_entity.pdbx_description
1 polymer ?
#
loop_
_entity_poly.entity_id
_entity_poly.type
_entity_poly.pdbx_seq_one_letter_code
_entity_poly.pdbx_strand_id
1 'polypeptide(L)'
;MNNIFAMITIKRSNMYTNYALESFFKNTELDKNDDFFLIDNDGCETEKFLIHKKIQVIKNKSPLSIAKNWNQIIDIALKSKKDLVFLNNDIIFTKNWFLPLKLNSKDISIPVNNQIFSYQSDCGNLKLKPTMSFKDFNKNYSLLDNIVEKHKKKFKPNLKFQALLMPFFCYKAPYNILKEVGYFDARFVHGGEDVDYRIRSIKKNYDVSFLLDSYLLHFHGKSSWDGGESIDEVKERDRKYTEVFLEKWGDDMTKIFISRNNFFEIIEKKGLSELFKKGKFGDLIRKLS
;
A
#
# COMPACT_ATOMS: atom_id res chain seq x y z
N MET A 1 12.83 -16.72 4.03
CA MET A 1 11.82 -16.54 2.96
C MET A 1 12.42 -15.58 1.96
N ASN A 2 12.25 -15.86 0.67
CA ASN A 2 12.76 -14.99 -0.37
C ASN A 2 11.65 -14.02 -0.81
N ASN A 3 12.01 -12.78 -1.11
CA ASN A 3 11.05 -11.74 -1.43
C ASN A 3 11.27 -11.22 -2.85
N ILE A 4 10.20 -10.79 -3.46
CA ILE A 4 10.20 -9.90 -4.60
C ILE A 4 9.75 -8.52 -4.09
N PHE A 5 10.59 -7.52 -4.31
CA PHE A 5 10.22 -6.11 -4.16
C PHE A 5 9.86 -5.56 -5.52
N ALA A 6 8.76 -4.85 -5.63
CA ALA A 6 8.34 -4.29 -6.90
C ALA A 6 7.84 -2.86 -6.75
N MET A 7 8.27 -1.99 -7.66
CA MET A 7 7.93 -0.58 -7.70
C MET A 7 7.47 -0.20 -9.11
N ILE A 8 6.37 0.54 -9.22
CA ILE A 8 5.91 1.11 -10.50
C ILE A 8 6.43 2.53 -10.60
N THR A 9 6.96 2.91 -11.75
CA THR A 9 7.38 4.28 -12.04
C THR A 9 6.77 4.80 -13.34
N ILE A 10 6.59 6.11 -13.41
CA ILE A 10 6.16 6.86 -14.58
C ILE A 10 7.04 8.10 -14.73
N LYS A 11 7.14 8.60 -15.96
CA LYS A 11 8.05 9.71 -16.31
C LYS A 11 7.89 10.94 -15.43
N ARG A 12 6.67 11.35 -15.15
CA ARG A 12 6.38 12.54 -14.33
C ARG A 12 6.80 12.40 -12.85
N SER A 13 7.02 11.19 -12.38
CA SER A 13 7.41 10.89 -10.98
C SER A 13 8.87 10.50 -10.81
N ASN A 14 9.71 10.68 -11.83
CA ASN A 14 11.13 10.29 -11.81
C ASN A 14 11.89 10.80 -10.59
N MET A 15 11.63 12.05 -10.17
CA MET A 15 12.27 12.61 -8.99
C MET A 15 11.96 11.81 -7.73
N TYR A 16 10.70 11.48 -7.51
CA TYR A 16 10.27 10.67 -6.36
C TYR A 16 10.83 9.25 -6.43
N THR A 17 10.80 8.64 -7.63
CA THR A 17 11.38 7.31 -7.86
C THR A 17 12.85 7.27 -7.47
N ASN A 18 13.64 8.27 -7.83
CA ASN A 18 15.05 8.35 -7.45
C ASN A 18 15.24 8.35 -5.93
N TYR A 19 14.48 9.17 -5.20
CA TYR A 19 14.55 9.20 -3.73
C TYR A 19 14.08 7.90 -3.10
N ALA A 20 13.03 7.29 -3.65
CA ALA A 20 12.55 6.00 -3.19
C ALA A 20 13.63 4.92 -3.34
N LEU A 21 14.23 4.80 -4.52
CA LEU A 21 15.29 3.82 -4.77
C LEU A 21 16.54 4.07 -3.92
N GLU A 22 17.00 5.34 -3.83
CA GLU A 22 18.12 5.70 -2.98
C GLU A 22 17.90 5.28 -1.53
N SER A 23 16.75 5.66 -0.95
CA SER A 23 16.42 5.32 0.43
C SER A 23 16.17 3.82 0.63
N PHE A 24 15.59 3.14 -0.37
CA PHE A 24 15.38 1.69 -0.32
C PHE A 24 16.70 0.94 -0.18
N PHE A 25 17.63 1.13 -1.11
CA PHE A 25 18.91 0.42 -1.10
C PHE A 25 19.84 0.83 0.05
N LYS A 26 19.64 2.03 0.62
CA LYS A 26 20.32 2.46 1.84
C LYS A 26 19.81 1.76 3.10
N ASN A 27 18.50 1.50 3.19
CA ASN A 27 17.83 1.09 4.41
C ASN A 27 17.22 -0.32 4.36
N THR A 28 17.48 -1.08 3.29
CA THR A 28 16.97 -2.43 3.09
C THR A 28 18.12 -3.38 2.72
N GLU A 29 18.41 -4.32 3.62
CA GLU A 29 19.33 -5.41 3.30
C GLU A 29 18.58 -6.49 2.52
N LEU A 30 18.96 -6.66 1.26
CA LEU A 30 18.42 -7.70 0.39
C LEU A 30 19.18 -9.01 0.61
N ASP A 31 18.45 -10.07 0.89
CA ASP A 31 19.02 -11.43 0.90
C ASP A 31 19.50 -11.84 -0.51
N LYS A 32 20.34 -12.87 -0.59
CA LYS A 32 20.92 -13.33 -1.87
C LYS A 32 19.84 -13.63 -2.92
N ASN A 33 18.72 -14.18 -2.49
CA ASN A 33 17.64 -14.64 -3.35
C ASN A 33 16.46 -13.65 -3.42
N ASP A 34 16.60 -12.45 -2.86
CA ASP A 34 15.64 -11.39 -3.05
C ASP A 34 15.83 -10.71 -4.40
N ASP A 35 14.72 -10.41 -5.08
CA ASP A 35 14.69 -9.69 -6.35
C ASP A 35 14.06 -8.32 -6.18
N PHE A 36 14.47 -7.37 -7.03
CA PHE A 36 13.83 -6.06 -7.13
C PHE A 36 13.42 -5.79 -8.57
N PHE A 37 12.14 -5.55 -8.79
CA PHE A 37 11.57 -5.18 -10.09
C PHE A 37 11.15 -3.72 -10.10
N LEU A 38 11.61 -2.99 -11.11
CA LEU A 38 11.13 -1.65 -11.44
C LEU A 38 10.28 -1.72 -12.71
N ILE A 39 8.98 -1.42 -12.59
CA ILE A 39 8.08 -1.42 -13.73
C ILE A 39 8.06 -0.02 -14.33
N ASP A 40 8.63 0.12 -15.51
CA ASP A 40 8.56 1.32 -16.34
C ASP A 40 7.24 1.31 -17.11
N ASN A 41 6.28 2.10 -16.63
CA ASN A 41 4.93 2.08 -17.18
C ASN A 41 4.72 2.97 -18.40
N ASP A 42 5.58 3.96 -18.65
CA ASP A 42 5.41 4.95 -19.72
C ASP A 42 6.71 5.50 -20.34
N GLY A 43 7.80 4.74 -20.24
CA GLY A 43 9.09 5.13 -20.82
C GLY A 43 9.83 6.21 -20.04
N CYS A 44 9.96 6.02 -18.73
CA CYS A 44 10.54 7.01 -17.80
C CYS A 44 12.08 7.02 -17.76
N GLU A 45 12.76 6.58 -18.81
CA GLU A 45 14.22 6.56 -18.86
C GLU A 45 14.85 5.79 -17.68
N THR A 46 14.38 4.57 -17.46
CA THR A 46 14.76 3.74 -16.32
C THR A 46 16.25 3.44 -16.22
N GLU A 47 17.03 3.65 -17.29
CA GLU A 47 18.48 3.53 -17.27
C GLU A 47 19.12 4.45 -16.22
N LYS A 48 18.52 5.60 -15.95
CA LYS A 48 18.98 6.56 -14.94
C LYS A 48 18.76 6.06 -13.51
N PHE A 49 17.92 5.05 -13.33
CA PHE A 49 17.63 4.44 -12.02
C PHE A 49 18.38 3.16 -11.77
N LEU A 50 19.13 2.62 -12.75
CA LEU A 50 19.90 1.39 -12.60
C LEU A 50 21.19 1.61 -11.79
N ILE A 51 21.04 2.24 -10.62
CA ILE A 51 22.16 2.49 -9.69
C ILE A 51 22.52 1.25 -8.87
N HIS A 52 21.72 0.18 -8.95
CA HIS A 52 21.94 -1.04 -8.21
C HIS A 52 21.76 -2.26 -9.11
N LYS A 53 22.76 -3.18 -9.10
CA LYS A 53 22.79 -4.36 -9.95
C LYS A 53 21.63 -5.36 -9.76
N LYS A 54 20.89 -5.26 -8.66
CA LYS A 54 19.70 -6.11 -8.39
C LYS A 54 18.42 -5.59 -9.02
N ILE A 55 18.41 -4.40 -9.61
CA ILE A 55 17.22 -3.86 -10.27
C ILE A 55 17.01 -4.57 -11.61
N GLN A 56 15.86 -5.23 -11.75
CA GLN A 56 15.36 -5.78 -13.00
C GLN A 56 14.24 -4.86 -13.52
N VAL A 57 14.32 -4.42 -14.77
CA VAL A 57 13.34 -3.49 -15.35
C VAL A 57 12.35 -4.23 -16.23
N ILE A 58 11.06 -3.99 -15.99
CA ILE A 58 9.98 -4.41 -16.87
C ILE A 58 9.47 -3.15 -17.59
N LYS A 59 9.71 -3.06 -18.91
CA LYS A 59 9.23 -1.94 -19.74
C LYS A 59 7.90 -2.30 -20.39
N ASN A 60 6.85 -1.56 -20.08
CA ASN A 60 5.57 -1.72 -20.77
C ASN A 60 5.61 -1.07 -22.15
N LYS A 61 5.00 -1.73 -23.14
CA LYS A 61 4.87 -1.18 -24.51
C LYS A 61 3.93 0.03 -24.55
N SER A 62 2.97 0.08 -23.65
CA SER A 62 2.03 1.18 -23.44
C SER A 62 1.64 1.22 -21.95
N PRO A 63 1.21 2.37 -21.43
CA PRO A 63 0.79 2.48 -20.03
C PRO A 63 -0.33 1.50 -19.67
N LEU A 64 -0.15 0.79 -18.57
CA LEU A 64 -1.13 -0.13 -18.00
C LEU A 64 -1.76 0.48 -16.73
N SER A 65 -2.95 -0.01 -16.37
CA SER A 65 -3.54 0.31 -15.06
C SER A 65 -2.68 -0.22 -13.91
N ILE A 66 -2.88 0.34 -12.71
CA ILE A 66 -2.19 -0.11 -11.49
C ILE A 66 -2.42 -1.61 -11.28
N ALA A 67 -3.67 -2.07 -11.36
CA ALA A 67 -4.02 -3.48 -11.21
C ALA A 67 -3.28 -4.39 -12.22
N LYS A 68 -3.23 -3.99 -13.50
CA LYS A 68 -2.52 -4.77 -14.53
C LYS A 68 -1.02 -4.82 -14.29
N ASN A 69 -0.41 -3.70 -13.87
CA ASN A 69 1.01 -3.68 -13.52
C ASN A 69 1.33 -4.63 -12.36
N TRP A 70 0.53 -4.60 -11.30
CA TRP A 70 0.72 -5.50 -10.18
C TRP A 70 0.48 -6.96 -10.54
N ASN A 71 -0.46 -7.24 -11.43
CA ASN A 71 -0.72 -8.61 -11.88
C ASN A 71 0.49 -9.22 -12.61
N GLN A 72 1.27 -8.44 -13.35
CA GLN A 72 2.53 -8.92 -13.95
C GLN A 72 3.51 -9.43 -12.87
N ILE A 73 3.63 -8.70 -11.75
CA ILE A 73 4.54 -9.09 -10.66
C ILE A 73 3.97 -10.24 -9.84
N ILE A 74 2.66 -10.31 -9.65
CA ILE A 74 2.02 -11.47 -9.01
C ILE A 74 2.33 -12.75 -9.78
N ASP A 75 2.29 -12.71 -11.12
CA ASP A 75 2.70 -13.84 -11.96
C ASP A 75 4.13 -14.30 -11.67
N ILE A 76 5.07 -13.37 -11.58
CA ILE A 76 6.46 -13.66 -11.29
C ILE A 76 6.61 -14.24 -9.87
N ALA A 77 5.91 -13.64 -8.89
CA ALA A 77 5.94 -14.09 -7.50
C ALA A 77 5.37 -15.51 -7.34
N LEU A 78 4.26 -15.81 -8.01
CA LEU A 78 3.64 -17.13 -7.99
C LEU A 78 4.53 -18.20 -8.65
N LYS A 79 5.14 -17.90 -9.80
CA LYS A 79 6.05 -18.81 -10.49
C LYS A 79 7.33 -19.09 -9.67
N SER A 80 7.85 -18.08 -9.01
CA SER A 80 9.06 -18.20 -8.19
C SER A 80 8.83 -18.63 -6.74
N LYS A 81 7.57 -18.74 -6.32
CA LYS A 81 7.13 -19.07 -4.94
C LYS A 81 7.74 -18.13 -3.90
N LYS A 82 7.75 -16.85 -4.19
CA LYS A 82 8.29 -15.79 -3.31
C LYS A 82 7.18 -14.93 -2.73
N ASP A 83 7.44 -14.36 -1.55
CA ASP A 83 6.60 -13.31 -1.00
C ASP A 83 6.75 -12.04 -1.86
N LEU A 84 5.69 -11.23 -1.95
CA LEU A 84 5.72 -10.00 -2.74
C LEU A 84 5.57 -8.78 -1.84
N VAL A 85 6.45 -7.81 -2.03
CA VAL A 85 6.42 -6.50 -1.38
C VAL A 85 6.12 -5.45 -2.45
N PHE A 86 4.92 -4.91 -2.39
CA PHE A 86 4.46 -3.84 -3.27
C PHE A 86 4.95 -2.50 -2.75
N LEU A 87 5.51 -1.67 -3.62
CA LEU A 87 6.11 -0.39 -3.26
C LEU A 87 5.63 0.73 -4.18
N ASN A 88 5.10 1.80 -3.62
CA ASN A 88 4.96 3.04 -4.38
C ASN A 88 6.32 3.71 -4.57
N ASN A 89 6.41 4.57 -5.56
CA ASN A 89 7.63 5.30 -5.89
C ASN A 89 7.72 6.69 -5.23
N ASP A 90 6.72 7.08 -4.45
CA ASP A 90 6.67 8.35 -3.71
C ASP A 90 6.80 8.15 -2.19
N ILE A 91 7.65 7.21 -1.79
CA ILE A 91 7.96 6.89 -0.40
C ILE A 91 9.45 7.03 -0.10
N ILE A 92 9.76 7.34 1.15
CA ILE A 92 11.12 7.27 1.68
C ILE A 92 11.19 6.12 2.67
N PHE A 93 12.10 5.20 2.41
CA PHE A 93 12.35 4.05 3.27
C PHE A 93 13.20 4.46 4.46
N THR A 94 12.81 4.04 5.66
CA THR A 94 13.51 4.37 6.89
C THR A 94 14.32 3.18 7.42
N LYS A 95 15.23 3.43 8.32
CA LYS A 95 16.07 2.38 8.89
C LYS A 95 15.23 1.26 9.53
N ASN A 96 15.56 0.02 9.18
CA ASN A 96 14.91 -1.20 9.69
C ASN A 96 13.39 -1.30 9.42
N TRP A 97 12.88 -0.61 8.41
CA TRP A 97 11.45 -0.63 8.07
C TRP A 97 10.94 -2.03 7.70
N PHE A 98 11.78 -2.81 7.01
CA PHE A 98 11.38 -4.11 6.46
C PHE A 98 11.43 -5.25 7.47
N LEU A 99 12.21 -5.14 8.53
CA LEU A 99 12.39 -6.22 9.50
C LEU A 99 11.07 -6.73 10.11
N PRO A 100 10.15 -5.87 10.58
CA PRO A 100 8.85 -6.34 11.07
C PRO A 100 8.01 -7.04 10.01
N LEU A 101 8.04 -6.58 8.75
CA LEU A 101 7.34 -7.20 7.64
C LEU A 101 7.96 -8.57 7.28
N LYS A 102 9.28 -8.67 7.30
CA LYS A 102 10.01 -9.92 7.02
C LYS A 102 9.63 -11.02 8.01
N LEU A 103 9.47 -10.68 9.28
CA LEU A 103 9.10 -11.61 10.34
C LEU A 103 7.62 -12.04 10.31
N ASN A 104 6.75 -11.27 9.66
CA ASN A 104 5.34 -11.63 9.53
C ASN A 104 5.10 -12.42 8.22
N SER A 105 4.82 -13.72 8.37
CA SER A 105 4.60 -14.64 7.25
C SER A 105 3.16 -15.15 7.13
N LYS A 106 2.26 -14.72 8.03
CA LYS A 106 0.89 -15.23 8.11
C LYS A 106 -0.15 -14.32 7.50
N ASP A 107 0.11 -13.00 7.51
CA ASP A 107 -0.86 -11.98 7.16
C ASP A 107 -0.28 -10.96 6.19
N ILE A 108 -1.13 -10.18 5.55
CA ILE A 108 -0.69 -8.99 4.82
C ILE A 108 -0.23 -7.94 5.82
N SER A 109 0.98 -7.44 5.63
CA SER A 109 1.63 -6.48 6.54
C SER A 109 1.86 -5.15 5.85
N ILE A 110 1.51 -4.07 6.56
CA ILE A 110 1.64 -2.69 6.08
C ILE A 110 2.50 -1.92 7.08
N PRO A 111 3.53 -1.18 6.64
CA PRO A 111 4.20 -0.19 7.49
C PRO A 111 3.21 0.93 7.86
N VAL A 112 3.42 1.59 8.99
CA VAL A 112 2.74 2.87 9.22
C VAL A 112 3.44 3.99 8.45
N ASN A 113 2.71 5.07 8.18
CA ASN A 113 3.24 6.25 7.51
C ASN A 113 2.76 7.55 8.17
N ASN A 114 3.18 8.68 7.62
CA ASN A 114 2.78 10.01 8.09
C ASN A 114 1.31 10.36 7.78
N GLN A 115 0.57 9.49 7.14
CA GLN A 115 -0.84 9.70 6.80
C GLN A 115 -1.71 8.65 7.48
N ILE A 116 -2.78 9.10 8.12
CA ILE A 116 -3.79 8.22 8.71
C ILE A 116 -5.14 8.57 8.11
N PHE A 117 -5.86 7.54 7.70
CA PHE A 117 -7.25 7.70 7.30
C PHE A 117 -8.10 7.92 8.56
N SER A 118 -9.03 8.90 8.49
CA SER A 118 -9.83 9.37 9.62
C SER A 118 -10.50 8.26 10.43
N TYR A 119 -11.02 7.24 9.76
CA TYR A 119 -11.67 6.11 10.44
C TYR A 119 -10.72 5.25 11.28
N GLN A 120 -9.45 5.22 10.94
CA GLN A 120 -8.45 4.44 11.68
C GLN A 120 -7.90 5.20 12.88
N SER A 121 -7.88 6.54 12.81
CA SER A 121 -7.39 7.38 13.91
C SER A 121 -8.29 7.33 15.15
N ASP A 122 -9.58 7.08 14.97
CA ASP A 122 -10.55 7.02 16.07
C ASP A 122 -10.49 5.69 16.82
N CYS A 123 -9.91 4.66 16.22
CA CYS A 123 -9.93 3.28 16.70
C CYS A 123 -8.68 2.86 17.48
N GLY A 124 -7.94 3.74 18.06
CA GLY A 124 -6.82 3.26 18.85
C GLY A 124 -5.72 4.23 19.18
N ASN A 125 -6.01 5.49 19.35
CA ASN A 125 -4.99 6.50 19.74
C ASN A 125 -3.75 6.55 18.81
N LEU A 126 -3.85 6.03 17.58
CA LEU A 126 -2.83 6.14 16.56
C LEU A 126 -2.82 7.55 15.97
N LYS A 127 -2.64 8.56 16.81
CA LYS A 127 -2.41 9.94 16.35
C LYS A 127 -0.99 10.05 15.79
N LEU A 128 -0.81 9.56 14.58
CA LEU A 128 0.36 9.91 13.78
C LEU A 128 0.07 11.29 13.18
N LYS A 129 0.81 12.29 13.57
CA LYS A 129 0.68 13.60 12.94
C LYS A 129 1.30 13.54 11.55
N PRO A 130 0.70 14.18 10.53
CA PRO A 130 1.39 14.45 9.26
C PRO A 130 2.69 15.14 9.60
N THR A 131 3.80 14.51 9.27
CA THR A 131 5.04 14.92 9.89
C THR A 131 5.93 15.69 8.96
N MET A 132 5.75 15.56 7.63
CA MET A 132 6.71 16.16 6.72
C MET A 132 6.17 16.19 5.28
N SER A 133 6.21 17.35 4.63
CA SER A 133 6.03 17.47 3.18
C SER A 133 7.33 17.08 2.46
N PHE A 134 7.26 16.88 1.14
CA PHE A 134 8.47 16.65 0.34
C PHE A 134 9.45 17.85 0.43
N LYS A 135 8.91 19.06 0.46
CA LYS A 135 9.70 20.29 0.61
C LYS A 135 10.42 20.32 1.96
N ASP A 136 9.73 19.95 3.03
CA ASP A 136 10.30 19.93 4.38
C ASP A 136 11.32 18.79 4.56
N PHE A 137 11.08 17.65 3.90
CA PHE A 137 12.02 16.54 3.90
C PHE A 137 13.35 16.94 3.27
N ASN A 138 13.36 17.50 2.07
CA ASN A 138 14.54 17.99 1.33
C ASN A 138 15.83 17.20 1.62
N LYS A 139 15.76 15.87 1.56
CA LYS A 139 16.84 14.92 1.93
C LYS A 139 17.34 15.01 3.39
N ASN A 140 16.60 15.62 4.27
CA ASN A 140 16.95 15.68 5.69
C ASN A 140 16.65 14.35 6.38
N TYR A 141 17.46 13.33 6.10
CA TYR A 141 17.33 12.00 6.65
C TYR A 141 17.47 11.98 8.19
N SER A 142 18.29 12.84 8.77
CA SER A 142 18.47 12.90 10.22
C SER A 142 17.20 13.35 10.94
N LEU A 143 16.46 14.30 10.36
CA LEU A 143 15.16 14.70 10.89
C LEU A 143 14.15 13.55 10.80
N LEU A 144 14.14 12.83 9.66
CA LEU A 144 13.28 11.67 9.48
C LEU A 144 13.62 10.55 10.49
N ASP A 145 14.90 10.25 10.68
CA ASP A 145 15.37 9.26 11.65
C ASP A 145 14.92 9.61 13.09
N ASN A 146 15.01 10.88 13.48
CA ASN A 146 14.51 11.35 14.77
C ASN A 146 12.99 11.17 14.94
N ILE A 147 12.20 11.40 13.88
CA ILE A 147 10.75 11.17 13.88
C ILE A 147 10.45 9.69 14.05
N VAL A 148 11.13 8.83 13.29
CA VAL A 148 10.98 7.38 13.35
C VAL A 148 11.34 6.83 14.72
N GLU A 149 12.44 7.27 15.30
CA GLU A 149 12.85 6.86 16.66
C GLU A 149 11.82 7.27 17.72
N LYS A 150 11.28 8.49 17.63
CA LYS A 150 10.21 8.95 18.51
C LYS A 150 8.93 8.11 18.34
N HIS A 151 8.62 7.73 17.09
CA HIS A 151 7.48 6.86 16.80
C HIS A 151 7.67 5.47 17.40
N LYS A 152 8.81 4.82 17.14
CA LYS A 152 9.11 3.48 17.64
C LYS A 152 9.10 3.37 19.16
N LYS A 153 9.53 4.42 19.86
CA LYS A 153 9.49 4.47 21.34
C LYS A 153 8.07 4.46 21.92
N LYS A 154 7.05 4.82 21.12
CA LYS A 154 5.66 4.83 21.59
C LYS A 154 5.00 3.45 21.58
N PHE A 155 5.53 2.51 20.82
CA PHE A 155 4.89 1.22 20.59
C PHE A 155 5.82 0.07 21.00
N LYS A 156 5.20 -0.98 21.53
CA LYS A 156 5.93 -2.23 21.78
C LYS A 156 6.30 -2.88 20.44
N PRO A 157 7.47 -3.53 20.34
CA PRO A 157 7.83 -4.30 19.17
C PRO A 157 6.76 -5.34 18.81
N ASN A 158 6.56 -5.57 17.51
CA ASN A 158 5.58 -6.52 16.95
C ASN A 158 4.10 -6.20 17.27
N LEU A 159 3.79 -4.98 17.72
CA LEU A 159 2.40 -4.58 17.91
C LEU A 159 1.72 -4.41 16.56
N LYS A 160 0.63 -5.14 16.37
CA LYS A 160 -0.19 -5.11 15.15
C LYS A 160 -1.50 -4.37 15.39
N PHE A 161 -1.97 -3.69 14.36
CA PHE A 161 -3.28 -3.07 14.34
C PHE A 161 -3.98 -3.42 13.03
N GLN A 162 -5.15 -4.05 13.10
CA GLN A 162 -5.90 -4.39 11.88
C GLN A 162 -6.23 -3.14 11.08
N ALA A 163 -5.96 -3.15 9.80
CA ALA A 163 -6.28 -2.03 8.93
C ALA A 163 -7.76 -2.06 8.54
N LEU A 164 -8.51 -1.00 8.74
CA LEU A 164 -9.84 -0.85 8.13
C LEU A 164 -9.70 -0.54 6.65
N LEU A 165 -8.84 0.40 6.30
CA LEU A 165 -8.49 0.73 4.94
C LEU A 165 -7.05 0.29 4.69
N MET A 166 -6.79 -0.32 3.55
CA MET A 166 -5.45 -0.67 3.11
C MET A 166 -4.93 0.42 2.17
N PRO A 167 -4.12 1.36 2.67
CA PRO A 167 -3.53 2.35 1.78
C PRO A 167 -2.50 1.67 0.89
N PHE A 168 -2.69 1.81 -0.41
CA PHE A 168 -1.82 1.22 -1.41
C PHE A 168 -0.53 2.03 -1.59
N PHE A 169 0.37 1.99 -0.61
CA PHE A 169 1.68 2.63 -0.75
C PHE A 169 2.83 1.66 -0.52
N CYS A 170 2.67 0.74 0.41
CA CYS A 170 3.62 -0.32 0.69
C CYS A 170 2.92 -1.42 1.49
N TYR A 171 3.02 -2.66 1.03
CA TYR A 171 2.61 -3.81 1.82
C TYR A 171 3.30 -5.09 1.36
N LYS A 172 3.45 -6.02 2.28
CA LYS A 172 3.95 -7.36 2.01
C LYS A 172 2.81 -8.36 2.00
N ALA A 173 2.68 -9.12 0.92
CA ALA A 173 1.79 -10.25 0.81
C ALA A 173 2.61 -11.56 0.74
N PRO A 174 2.47 -12.47 1.71
CA PRO A 174 3.07 -13.80 1.65
C PRO A 174 2.60 -14.61 0.44
N TYR A 175 3.48 -15.47 -0.09
CA TYR A 175 3.20 -16.32 -1.26
C TYR A 175 1.87 -17.08 -1.16
N ASN A 176 1.57 -17.68 -0.02
CA ASN A 176 0.33 -18.43 0.16
C ASN A 176 -0.89 -17.53 0.01
N ILE A 177 -0.84 -16.29 0.48
CA ILE A 177 -1.92 -15.33 0.32
C ILE A 177 -2.07 -14.93 -1.14
N LEU A 178 -0.97 -14.64 -1.84
CA LEU A 178 -0.99 -14.36 -3.28
C LEU A 178 -1.64 -15.50 -4.06
N LYS A 179 -1.30 -16.75 -3.72
CA LYS A 179 -1.86 -17.95 -4.37
C LYS A 179 -3.36 -18.09 -4.14
N GLU A 180 -3.87 -17.81 -2.94
CA GLU A 180 -5.27 -18.03 -2.60
C GLU A 180 -6.17 -16.84 -2.94
N VAL A 181 -5.66 -15.61 -2.81
CA VAL A 181 -6.42 -14.39 -3.14
C VAL A 181 -6.38 -14.09 -4.64
N GLY A 182 -5.25 -14.43 -5.27
CA GLY A 182 -5.03 -14.26 -6.71
C GLY A 182 -4.71 -12.83 -7.13
N TYR A 183 -5.13 -12.49 -8.33
CA TYR A 183 -4.83 -11.23 -8.99
C TYR A 183 -5.74 -10.09 -8.54
N PHE A 184 -5.29 -8.85 -8.76
CA PHE A 184 -6.15 -7.68 -8.71
C PHE A 184 -7.21 -7.76 -9.81
N ASP A 185 -8.39 -7.29 -9.52
CA ASP A 185 -9.45 -7.19 -10.53
C ASP A 185 -9.12 -6.04 -11.50
N ALA A 186 -8.79 -6.39 -12.75
CA ALA A 186 -8.33 -5.46 -13.76
C ALA A 186 -9.41 -4.48 -14.27
N ARG A 187 -10.66 -4.64 -13.86
CA ARG A 187 -11.74 -3.68 -14.12
C ARG A 187 -11.53 -2.37 -13.34
N PHE A 188 -10.83 -2.44 -12.19
CA PHE A 188 -10.38 -1.26 -11.48
C PHE A 188 -9.19 -0.62 -12.21
N VAL A 189 -9.40 0.55 -12.78
CA VAL A 189 -8.36 1.20 -13.61
C VAL A 189 -7.39 1.99 -12.75
N HIS A 190 -7.88 2.88 -11.88
CA HIS A 190 -7.07 3.72 -10.99
C HIS A 190 -7.86 4.04 -9.71
N GLY A 191 -8.03 3.08 -8.83
CA GLY A 191 -8.71 3.23 -7.55
C GLY A 191 -9.63 2.05 -7.26
N GLY A 192 -9.77 1.72 -5.98
CA GLY A 192 -10.62 0.64 -5.50
C GLY A 192 -10.02 -0.77 -5.60
N GLU A 193 -8.94 -0.97 -6.37
CA GLU A 193 -8.27 -2.28 -6.51
C GLU A 193 -7.67 -2.76 -5.19
N ASP A 194 -7.13 -1.86 -4.39
CA ASP A 194 -6.57 -2.14 -3.08
C ASP A 194 -7.65 -2.52 -2.06
N VAL A 195 -8.76 -1.79 -2.08
CA VAL A 195 -9.93 -2.08 -1.21
C VAL A 195 -10.52 -3.44 -1.57
N ASP A 196 -10.71 -3.72 -2.86
CA ASP A 196 -11.19 -5.02 -3.34
C ASP A 196 -10.26 -6.16 -2.89
N TYR A 197 -8.95 -6.00 -3.10
CA TYR A 197 -7.97 -7.01 -2.72
C TYR A 197 -7.99 -7.28 -1.22
N ARG A 198 -8.11 -6.23 -0.40
CA ARG A 198 -8.24 -6.33 1.04
C ARG A 198 -9.49 -7.13 1.44
N ILE A 199 -10.66 -6.79 0.87
CA ILE A 199 -11.91 -7.48 1.21
C ILE A 199 -11.80 -8.97 0.84
N ARG A 200 -11.26 -9.29 -0.33
CA ARG A 200 -11.05 -10.69 -0.74
C ARG A 200 -10.08 -11.42 0.18
N SER A 201 -9.02 -10.77 0.64
CA SER A 201 -8.07 -11.34 1.60
C SER A 201 -8.75 -11.66 2.93
N ILE A 202 -9.55 -10.74 3.45
CA ILE A 202 -10.31 -10.94 4.69
C ILE A 202 -11.34 -12.07 4.55
N LYS A 203 -12.02 -12.19 3.41
CA LYS A 203 -12.96 -13.30 3.14
C LYS A 203 -12.28 -14.67 3.06
N LYS A 204 -10.99 -14.69 2.77
CA LYS A 204 -10.12 -15.90 2.85
C LYS A 204 -9.49 -16.09 4.23
N ASN A 205 -9.96 -15.36 5.26
CA ASN A 205 -9.47 -15.39 6.64
C ASN A 205 -8.01 -14.93 6.84
N TYR A 206 -7.48 -14.11 5.93
CA TYR A 206 -6.19 -13.45 6.13
C TYR A 206 -6.38 -12.07 6.74
N ASP A 207 -5.63 -11.78 7.80
CA ASP A 207 -5.62 -10.44 8.35
C ASP A 207 -4.80 -9.48 7.49
N VAL A 208 -5.19 -8.22 7.54
CA VAL A 208 -4.44 -7.10 6.95
C VAL A 208 -4.15 -6.11 8.05
N SER A 209 -2.89 -5.96 8.41
CA SER A 209 -2.51 -5.24 9.62
C SER A 209 -1.35 -4.27 9.39
N PHE A 210 -1.44 -3.11 10.06
CA PHE A 210 -0.29 -2.24 10.26
C PHE A 210 0.65 -2.85 11.29
N LEU A 211 1.95 -2.78 11.00
CA LEU A 211 3.02 -3.09 11.95
C LEU A 211 3.57 -1.78 12.50
N LEU A 212 3.32 -1.52 13.78
CA LEU A 212 3.55 -0.21 14.38
C LEU A 212 5.03 0.13 14.59
N ASP A 213 5.91 -0.85 14.54
CA ASP A 213 7.36 -0.70 14.60
C ASP A 213 8.04 -0.54 13.23
N SER A 214 7.26 -0.55 12.15
CA SER A 214 7.69 -0.23 10.79
C SER A 214 7.12 1.11 10.34
N TYR A 215 7.96 2.04 9.94
CA TYR A 215 7.55 3.39 9.52
C TYR A 215 8.16 3.78 8.18
N LEU A 216 7.35 4.40 7.31
CA LEU A 216 7.78 5.00 6.05
C LEU A 216 7.25 6.43 5.94
N LEU A 217 7.97 7.30 5.24
CA LEU A 217 7.43 8.60 4.83
C LEU A 217 6.79 8.46 3.45
N HIS A 218 5.54 8.86 3.31
CA HIS A 218 4.79 8.79 2.06
C HIS A 218 4.33 10.18 1.63
N PHE A 219 4.68 10.59 0.42
CA PHE A 219 4.34 11.91 -0.11
C PHE A 219 2.95 11.99 -0.72
N HIS A 220 2.30 10.86 -0.93
CA HIS A 220 0.94 10.66 -1.38
C HIS A 220 0.61 11.28 -2.74
N GLY A 221 0.22 10.42 -3.68
CA GLY A 221 -0.39 10.80 -4.94
C GLY A 221 0.53 11.46 -5.96
N LYS A 222 1.87 11.41 -5.77
CA LYS A 222 2.81 12.11 -6.65
C LYS A 222 2.95 11.49 -8.03
N SER A 223 2.47 10.28 -8.23
CA SER A 223 2.41 9.63 -9.54
C SER A 223 1.01 9.61 -10.17
N SER A 224 -0.06 9.67 -9.38
CA SER A 224 -1.44 9.50 -9.89
C SER A 224 -2.34 10.72 -9.70
N TRP A 225 -2.20 11.46 -8.59
CA TRP A 225 -3.17 12.49 -8.20
C TRP A 225 -2.66 13.93 -8.40
N ASP A 226 -1.34 14.11 -8.41
CA ASP A 226 -0.71 15.42 -8.33
C ASP A 226 -0.27 15.90 -9.71
N GLY A 227 -1.23 16.20 -10.55
CA GLY A 227 -0.98 16.97 -11.73
C GLY A 227 -0.92 16.21 -13.06
N GLY A 228 -1.97 16.27 -13.78
CA GLY A 228 -2.07 15.82 -15.16
C GLY A 228 -3.48 15.41 -15.56
N GLU A 229 -4.34 15.11 -14.60
CA GLU A 229 -5.75 14.84 -14.89
C GLU A 229 -6.58 16.11 -14.72
N SER A 230 -7.45 16.38 -15.67
CA SER A 230 -8.50 17.40 -15.54
C SER A 230 -9.54 16.97 -14.48
N ILE A 231 -10.32 17.91 -14.00
CA ILE A 231 -11.41 17.62 -13.04
C ILE A 231 -12.39 16.59 -13.61
N ASP A 232 -12.66 16.64 -14.91
CA ASP A 232 -13.61 15.72 -15.55
C ASP A 232 -13.02 14.31 -15.71
N GLU A 233 -11.72 14.19 -16.00
CA GLU A 233 -11.02 12.89 -16.01
C GLU A 233 -11.02 12.26 -14.62
N VAL A 234 -10.80 13.04 -13.56
CA VAL A 234 -10.88 12.56 -12.17
C VAL A 234 -12.29 12.07 -11.84
N LYS A 235 -13.34 12.84 -12.18
CA LYS A 235 -14.73 12.43 -11.93
C LYS A 235 -15.10 11.16 -12.68
N GLU A 236 -14.70 11.06 -13.95
CA GLU A 236 -14.99 9.88 -14.77
C GLU A 236 -14.28 8.63 -14.26
N ARG A 237 -13.02 8.77 -13.83
CA ARG A 237 -12.28 7.70 -13.17
C ARG A 237 -12.98 7.26 -11.90
N ASP A 238 -13.35 8.21 -11.03
CA ASP A 238 -14.00 7.92 -9.75
C ASP A 238 -15.38 7.27 -9.95
N ARG A 239 -16.12 7.68 -10.98
CA ARG A 239 -17.37 7.03 -11.38
C ARG A 239 -17.14 5.58 -11.78
N LYS A 240 -16.16 5.32 -12.68
CA LYS A 240 -15.88 3.97 -13.21
C LYS A 240 -15.53 2.98 -12.10
N TYR A 241 -14.59 3.32 -11.22
CA TYR A 241 -14.23 2.37 -10.17
C TYR A 241 -15.33 2.20 -9.12
N THR A 242 -16.14 3.26 -8.88
CA THR A 242 -17.28 3.19 -7.97
C THR A 242 -18.35 2.23 -8.50
N GLU A 243 -18.64 2.28 -9.81
CA GLU A 243 -19.58 1.35 -10.46
C GLU A 243 -19.12 -0.11 -10.36
N VAL A 244 -17.84 -0.38 -10.65
CA VAL A 244 -17.27 -1.72 -10.50
C VAL A 244 -17.35 -2.21 -9.06
N PHE A 245 -17.10 -1.31 -8.10
CA PHE A 245 -17.15 -1.65 -6.67
C PHE A 245 -18.58 -1.92 -6.20
N LEU A 246 -19.52 -1.08 -6.63
CA LEU A 246 -20.96 -1.24 -6.34
C LEU A 246 -21.51 -2.56 -6.87
N GLU A 247 -21.21 -2.89 -8.14
CA GLU A 247 -21.60 -4.16 -8.76
C GLU A 247 -21.08 -5.36 -7.94
N LYS A 248 -19.84 -5.29 -7.48
CA LYS A 248 -19.17 -6.41 -6.83
C LYS A 248 -19.50 -6.56 -5.35
N TRP A 249 -19.64 -5.46 -4.63
CA TRP A 249 -19.72 -5.43 -3.16
C TRP A 249 -21.01 -4.82 -2.60
N GLY A 250 -21.83 -4.22 -3.44
CA GLY A 250 -23.10 -3.61 -3.06
C GLY A 250 -22.99 -2.22 -2.44
N ASP A 251 -24.14 -1.64 -2.13
CA ASP A 251 -24.28 -0.23 -1.75
C ASP A 251 -23.63 0.09 -0.40
N ASP A 252 -23.88 -0.71 0.64
CA ASP A 252 -23.31 -0.46 1.98
C ASP A 252 -21.78 -0.45 1.96
N MET A 253 -21.18 -1.42 1.27
CA MET A 253 -19.74 -1.51 1.14
C MET A 253 -19.18 -0.33 0.34
N THR A 254 -19.87 0.09 -0.71
CA THR A 254 -19.50 1.26 -1.51
C THR A 254 -19.54 2.54 -0.69
N LYS A 255 -20.59 2.75 0.09
CA LYS A 255 -20.71 3.89 1.02
C LYS A 255 -19.60 3.91 2.06
N ILE A 256 -19.25 2.77 2.61
CA ILE A 256 -18.20 2.64 3.64
C ILE A 256 -16.80 2.88 3.05
N PHE A 257 -16.46 2.22 1.96
CA PHE A 257 -15.06 2.11 1.52
C PHE A 257 -14.69 3.06 0.38
N ILE A 258 -15.64 3.44 -0.45
CA ILE A 258 -15.39 4.31 -1.61
C ILE A 258 -15.85 5.73 -1.32
N SER A 259 -17.14 5.95 -1.14
CA SER A 259 -17.70 7.28 -0.89
C SER A 259 -17.38 7.82 0.49
N ARG A 260 -17.09 6.94 1.45
CA ARG A 260 -16.74 7.25 2.84
C ARG A 260 -17.78 8.11 3.54
N ASN A 261 -19.04 7.89 3.20
CA ASN A 261 -20.18 8.54 3.83
C ASN A 261 -21.05 7.50 4.57
N ASN A 262 -21.81 7.95 5.53
CA ASN A 262 -22.75 7.13 6.31
C ASN A 262 -22.12 5.91 7.02
N PHE A 263 -20.78 5.89 7.19
CA PHE A 263 -20.05 4.77 7.76
C PHE A 263 -20.58 4.36 9.14
N PHE A 264 -20.70 5.32 10.06
CA PHE A 264 -21.14 5.04 11.43
C PHE A 264 -22.61 4.63 11.48
N GLU A 265 -23.47 5.25 10.69
CA GLU A 265 -24.89 4.88 10.57
C GLU A 265 -25.05 3.44 10.09
N ILE A 266 -24.33 3.04 9.04
CA ILE A 266 -24.41 1.67 8.51
C ILE A 266 -23.92 0.66 9.56
N ILE A 267 -22.79 0.94 10.23
CA ILE A 267 -22.24 0.06 11.25
C ILE A 267 -23.21 -0.10 12.43
N GLU A 268 -23.81 0.98 12.90
CA GLU A 268 -24.79 0.98 13.98
C GLU A 268 -26.03 0.19 13.58
N LYS A 269 -26.62 0.49 12.43
CA LYS A 269 -27.79 -0.23 11.90
C LYS A 269 -27.57 -1.74 11.78
N LYS A 270 -26.35 -2.15 11.46
CA LYS A 270 -25.97 -3.57 11.35
C LYS A 270 -25.50 -4.18 12.69
N GLY A 271 -25.51 -3.44 13.79
CA GLY A 271 -25.07 -3.92 15.10
C GLY A 271 -23.56 -4.21 15.20
N LEU A 272 -22.73 -3.54 14.39
CA LEU A 272 -21.30 -3.80 14.28
C LEU A 272 -20.42 -2.79 15.02
N SER A 273 -21.00 -1.85 15.75
CA SER A 273 -20.28 -0.77 16.46
C SER A 273 -19.24 -1.30 17.45
N GLU A 274 -19.50 -2.42 18.12
CA GLU A 274 -18.57 -3.03 19.06
C GLU A 274 -17.32 -3.62 18.37
N LEU A 275 -17.48 -4.20 17.18
CA LEU A 275 -16.32 -4.68 16.40
C LEU A 275 -15.43 -3.50 15.96
N PHE A 276 -16.05 -2.40 15.55
CA PHE A 276 -15.35 -1.19 15.19
C PHE A 276 -14.57 -0.61 16.38
N LYS A 277 -15.24 -0.40 17.53
CA LYS A 277 -14.61 0.12 18.76
C LYS A 277 -13.43 -0.73 19.24
N LYS A 278 -13.52 -2.05 19.08
CA LYS A 278 -12.45 -3.00 19.44
C LYS A 278 -11.35 -3.13 18.39
N GLY A 279 -11.44 -2.43 17.24
CA GLY A 279 -10.48 -2.53 16.14
C GLY A 279 -10.48 -3.90 15.42
N LYS A 280 -11.54 -4.69 15.57
CA LYS A 280 -11.69 -6.01 14.92
C LYS A 280 -12.21 -5.86 13.50
N PHE A 281 -11.41 -5.21 12.65
CA PHE A 281 -11.85 -4.84 11.30
C PHE A 281 -11.97 -6.02 10.34
N GLY A 282 -11.21 -7.09 10.54
CA GLY A 282 -11.41 -8.33 9.80
C GLY A 282 -12.81 -8.90 10.02
N ASP A 283 -13.24 -9.04 11.28
CA ASP A 283 -14.58 -9.52 11.63
C ASP A 283 -15.67 -8.59 11.13
N LEU A 284 -15.45 -7.28 11.25
CA LEU A 284 -16.36 -6.25 10.75
C LEU A 284 -16.58 -6.39 9.25
N ILE A 285 -15.52 -6.50 8.45
CA ILE A 285 -15.61 -6.64 7.00
C ILE A 285 -16.29 -7.97 6.62
N ARG A 286 -15.96 -9.08 7.27
CA ARG A 286 -16.63 -10.37 7.01
C ARG A 286 -18.13 -10.33 7.23
N LYS A 287 -18.61 -9.51 8.19
CA LYS A 287 -20.05 -9.35 8.46
C LYS A 287 -20.73 -8.31 7.58
N LEU A 288 -19.97 -7.42 6.97
CA LEU A 288 -20.49 -6.42 6.03
C LEU A 288 -20.64 -6.96 4.60
N SER A 289 -19.73 -7.87 4.18
CA SER A 289 -19.57 -8.34 2.79
C SER A 289 -20.27 -9.67 2.46
#